data_71290f151cf47301e3cde9e0d65df6c4
#
_entry.id   71290f151cf47301e3cde9e0d65df6c4
#
_cell.length_a   1.000
_cell.length_b   1.000
_cell.length_c   1.000
_cell.angle_alpha   90.00
_cell.angle_beta   90.00
_cell.angle_gamma   90.00
#
_symmetry.space_group_name_H-M   'P 1'
#
loop_
_entity.id
_entity.type
_entity.pdbx_description
1 polymer ?
#
loop_
_entity_poly.entity_id
_entity_poly.type
_entity_poly.pdbx_seq_one_letter_code
_entity_poly.pdbx_strand_id
1 'polypeptide(L)'
;MLQKKLIEKYVKKVEGTTFAVTFWDGDTILIENDSRAEPEFEIIFREKLDLNEIRKSPQLKLGETYMEGKIDVKGDLRDVLITGAKNVDNLADGATEYTYEEFMERQKSLSQEEQEEGVRDHYDLGNDFFELWQDETMTYSCAYFTDYQDDLKQAQLQKIDHILNKLNLSAGERLLDIGCGWGQLAVRAANKYDVEVLGITLSPEQVEGAEEKVVKNDLEDRVEIRKQDYRDLAQNPPQFDKIVSVGMFEHVGKEHIPDYFQAVNDMLKDGGLSLLHTITHQKEDPSHPWLEKYIFPWGYIPSYREVVWQLPEYSFWLLDAENIRRHYALTAENWADNFAAKREKVVEKFDEEFARMWELFLAGVVATFRYLGTSVHQFLFSKGINNDLPLTRDYMYQ
;
A
#
# COMPACT_ATOMS: atom_id res chain seq x y z
N MET A 1 36.90 16.22 0.21
CA MET A 1 36.91 16.93 1.50
C MET A 1 35.59 17.70 1.76
N LEU A 2 35.06 18.54 0.84
CA LEU A 2 33.83 19.31 1.07
C LEU A 2 32.60 18.40 1.22
N GLN A 3 32.44 17.41 0.32
CA GLN A 3 31.32 16.51 0.32
C GLN A 3 31.23 15.64 1.58
N LYS A 4 32.35 15.08 2.06
CA LYS A 4 32.39 14.35 3.32
C LYS A 4 31.90 15.21 4.50
N LYS A 5 32.39 16.45 4.59
CA LYS A 5 31.95 17.38 5.64
C LYS A 5 30.46 17.69 5.60
N LEU A 6 29.88 17.73 4.39
CA LEU A 6 28.44 17.94 4.24
C LEU A 6 27.66 16.71 4.72
N ILE A 7 28.02 15.50 4.25
CA ILE A 7 27.40 14.25 4.70
C ILE A 7 27.53 14.13 6.23
N GLU A 8 28.73 14.33 6.75
CA GLU A 8 28.99 14.29 8.20
C GLU A 8 28.11 15.27 8.99
N LYS A 9 27.89 16.49 8.46
CA LYS A 9 26.99 17.46 9.08
C LYS A 9 25.53 16.95 9.15
N TYR A 10 25.06 16.25 8.10
CA TYR A 10 23.70 15.71 8.09
C TYR A 10 23.55 14.50 9.00
N VAL A 11 24.46 13.52 8.92
CA VAL A 11 24.34 12.29 9.73
C VAL A 11 24.52 12.58 11.23
N LYS A 12 25.24 13.63 11.60
CA LYS A 12 25.35 14.10 13.01
C LYS A 12 24.07 14.72 13.58
N LYS A 13 23.06 15.00 12.77
CA LYS A 13 21.75 15.42 13.25
C LYS A 13 20.86 14.23 13.68
N VAL A 14 21.27 13.01 13.36
CA VAL A 14 20.55 11.78 13.72
C VAL A 14 20.74 11.50 15.20
N GLU A 15 19.64 11.25 15.89
CA GLU A 15 19.60 10.93 17.31
C GLU A 15 19.03 9.52 17.54
N GLY A 16 19.36 8.93 18.68
CA GLY A 16 18.76 7.70 19.19
C GLY A 16 19.31 6.39 18.62
N THR A 17 20.19 6.41 17.62
CA THR A 17 20.77 5.19 17.00
C THR A 17 22.26 5.38 16.82
N THR A 18 23.06 4.38 17.20
CA THR A 18 24.51 4.34 16.94
C THR A 18 24.77 3.63 15.62
N PHE A 19 25.45 4.27 14.66
CA PHE A 19 25.76 3.71 13.35
C PHE A 19 27.05 4.24 12.77
N ALA A 20 27.60 3.53 11.78
CA ALA A 20 28.82 3.91 11.08
C ALA A 20 28.53 4.47 9.69
N VAL A 21 29.40 5.35 9.20
CA VAL A 21 29.39 5.83 7.82
C VAL A 21 30.79 5.70 7.24
N THR A 22 30.93 4.89 6.21
CA THR A 22 32.19 4.68 5.48
C THR A 22 32.13 5.39 4.13
N PHE A 23 33.17 6.14 3.82
CA PHE A 23 33.28 6.92 2.58
C PHE A 23 34.09 6.17 1.52
N TRP A 24 33.99 6.62 0.26
CA TRP A 24 34.65 6.06 -0.93
C TRP A 24 36.18 5.95 -0.88
N ASP A 25 36.86 6.59 0.07
CA ASP A 25 38.29 6.51 0.28
C ASP A 25 38.69 5.66 1.50
N GLY A 26 37.69 4.97 2.09
CA GLY A 26 37.89 4.08 3.22
C GLY A 26 37.84 4.74 4.59
N ASP A 27 37.71 6.07 4.66
CA ASP A 27 37.52 6.74 5.96
C ASP A 27 36.15 6.39 6.55
N THR A 28 36.10 6.05 7.81
CA THR A 28 34.89 5.74 8.55
C THR A 28 34.68 6.71 9.70
N ILE A 29 33.47 7.16 9.88
CA ILE A 29 33.02 7.91 11.04
C ILE A 29 31.99 7.12 11.81
N LEU A 30 32.03 7.19 13.14
CA LEU A 30 31.01 6.63 14.02
C LEU A 30 30.11 7.75 14.52
N ILE A 31 28.78 7.54 14.42
CA ILE A 31 27.77 8.40 15.02
C ILE A 31 27.30 7.72 16.29
N GLU A 32 27.85 8.19 17.42
CA GLU A 32 27.59 7.62 18.74
C GLU A 32 26.42 8.36 19.40
N ASN A 33 25.33 7.66 19.62
CA ASN A 33 24.21 8.10 20.46
C ASN A 33 24.18 7.32 21.80
N ASP A 34 24.81 6.15 21.85
CA ASP A 34 25.12 5.41 23.06
C ASP A 34 26.58 4.91 22.98
N SER A 35 27.45 5.42 23.86
CA SER A 35 28.89 5.10 23.88
C SER A 35 29.22 3.65 24.22
N ARG A 36 28.22 2.82 24.55
CA ARG A 36 28.35 1.40 24.86
C ARG A 36 27.76 0.48 23.78
N ALA A 37 27.07 1.03 22.78
CA ALA A 37 26.45 0.25 21.74
C ALA A 37 27.40 0.08 20.55
N GLU A 38 27.46 -1.15 20.00
CA GLU A 38 28.02 -1.38 18.68
C GLU A 38 27.11 -0.74 17.62
N PRO A 39 27.65 -0.38 16.42
CA PRO A 39 26.82 0.16 15.35
C PRO A 39 25.73 -0.83 14.93
N GLU A 40 24.47 -0.38 14.90
CA GLU A 40 23.33 -1.18 14.44
C GLU A 40 23.41 -1.47 12.93
N PHE A 41 23.96 -0.51 12.17
CA PHE A 41 24.21 -0.61 10.74
C PHE A 41 25.39 0.27 10.30
N GLU A 42 25.83 0.07 9.06
CA GLU A 42 26.85 0.90 8.41
C GLU A 42 26.34 1.35 7.04
N ILE A 43 26.36 2.67 6.78
CA ILE A 43 26.10 3.26 5.47
C ILE A 43 27.43 3.42 4.73
N ILE A 44 27.53 2.84 3.55
CA ILE A 44 28.75 2.79 2.75
C ILE A 44 28.57 3.58 1.46
N PHE A 45 29.26 4.68 1.32
CA PHE A 45 29.35 5.43 0.08
C PHE A 45 30.48 4.84 -0.79
N ARG A 46 30.11 4.15 -1.86
CA ARG A 46 31.04 3.49 -2.78
C ARG A 46 31.78 4.52 -3.67
N GLU A 47 31.10 5.61 -3.98
CA GLU A 47 31.63 6.71 -4.79
C GLU A 47 31.12 8.09 -4.32
N LYS A 48 31.64 9.15 -4.92
CA LYS A 48 31.17 10.51 -4.67
C LYS A 48 29.81 10.71 -5.30
N LEU A 49 28.90 11.35 -4.59
CA LEU A 49 27.56 11.65 -5.06
C LEU A 49 27.53 12.97 -5.85
N ASP A 50 26.60 13.11 -6.78
CA ASP A 50 26.29 14.40 -7.39
C ASP A 50 25.38 15.21 -6.45
N LEU A 51 26.01 16.09 -5.65
CA LEU A 51 25.27 16.92 -4.70
C LEU A 51 24.33 17.92 -5.36
N ASN A 52 24.55 18.29 -6.64
CA ASN A 52 23.66 19.21 -7.30
C ASN A 52 22.36 18.52 -7.68
N GLU A 53 22.42 17.27 -8.14
CA GLU A 53 21.24 16.45 -8.41
C GLU A 53 20.49 16.10 -7.11
N ILE A 54 21.22 15.71 -6.07
CA ILE A 54 20.58 15.43 -4.76
C ILE A 54 19.85 16.65 -4.20
N ARG A 55 20.40 17.86 -4.35
CA ARG A 55 19.73 19.08 -3.88
C ARG A 55 18.45 19.42 -4.64
N LYS A 56 18.36 19.05 -5.91
CA LYS A 56 17.15 19.30 -6.72
C LYS A 56 16.01 18.37 -6.32
N SER A 57 16.31 17.12 -5.99
CA SER A 57 15.35 16.07 -5.72
C SER A 57 15.94 15.07 -4.70
N PRO A 58 16.04 15.46 -3.41
CA PRO A 58 16.74 14.65 -2.42
C PRO A 58 16.15 13.25 -2.25
N GLN A 59 14.84 13.16 -2.14
CA GLN A 59 14.14 11.89 -1.92
C GLN A 59 14.26 10.95 -3.11
N LEU A 60 14.09 11.47 -4.33
CA LEU A 60 14.25 10.70 -5.56
C LEU A 60 15.70 10.25 -5.74
N LYS A 61 16.66 11.19 -5.66
CA LYS A 61 18.06 10.92 -5.97
C LYS A 61 18.77 10.05 -4.96
N LEU A 62 18.41 10.10 -3.69
CA LEU A 62 18.95 9.17 -2.68
C LEU A 62 18.48 7.74 -2.94
N GLY A 63 17.21 7.55 -3.30
CA GLY A 63 16.69 6.24 -3.70
C GLY A 63 17.40 5.70 -4.95
N GLU A 64 17.54 6.52 -6.01
CA GLU A 64 18.28 6.15 -7.22
C GLU A 64 19.74 5.79 -6.91
N THR A 65 20.41 6.55 -6.06
CA THR A 65 21.79 6.30 -5.67
C THR A 65 21.95 4.95 -4.94
N TYR A 66 20.95 4.55 -4.15
CA TYR A 66 20.90 3.21 -3.54
C TYR A 66 20.67 2.13 -4.61
N MET A 67 19.70 2.30 -5.50
CA MET A 67 19.42 1.36 -6.59
C MET A 67 20.65 1.10 -7.46
N GLU A 68 21.37 2.15 -7.83
CA GLU A 68 22.61 2.11 -8.62
C GLU A 68 23.82 1.49 -7.87
N GLY A 69 23.68 1.13 -6.59
CA GLY A 69 24.76 0.58 -5.78
C GLY A 69 25.84 1.56 -5.36
N LYS A 70 25.64 2.88 -5.54
CA LYS A 70 26.57 3.93 -5.11
C LYS A 70 26.56 4.16 -3.60
N ILE A 71 25.40 3.92 -2.99
CA ILE A 71 25.25 3.78 -1.53
C ILE A 71 24.90 2.32 -1.25
N ASP A 72 25.53 1.75 -0.25
CA ASP A 72 25.28 0.40 0.22
C ASP A 72 25.05 0.42 1.73
N VAL A 73 24.43 -0.63 2.25
CA VAL A 73 24.11 -0.80 3.67
C VAL A 73 24.66 -2.15 4.15
N LYS A 74 25.40 -2.13 5.25
CA LYS A 74 25.74 -3.35 5.98
C LYS A 74 24.89 -3.38 7.25
N GLY A 75 24.08 -4.39 7.39
CA GLY A 75 23.00 -4.51 8.36
C GLY A 75 21.63 -4.55 7.68
N ASP A 76 20.58 -4.27 8.41
CA ASP A 76 19.23 -4.27 7.87
C ASP A 76 18.89 -2.87 7.29
N LEU A 77 18.47 -2.83 6.02
CA LEU A 77 18.04 -1.58 5.39
C LEU A 77 16.84 -0.94 6.11
N ARG A 78 15.98 -1.77 6.73
CA ARG A 78 14.86 -1.29 7.54
C ARG A 78 15.32 -0.41 8.71
N ASP A 79 16.42 -0.75 9.37
CA ASP A 79 16.95 0.02 10.49
C ASP A 79 17.44 1.40 10.05
N VAL A 80 18.04 1.50 8.86
CA VAL A 80 18.44 2.77 8.26
C VAL A 80 17.22 3.66 8.01
N LEU A 81 16.17 3.11 7.36
CA LEU A 81 14.96 3.87 7.00
C LEU A 81 14.12 4.21 8.24
N ILE A 82 14.03 3.32 9.23
CA ILE A 82 13.39 3.58 10.52
C ILE A 82 14.12 4.70 11.27
N THR A 83 15.46 4.68 11.26
CA THR A 83 16.27 5.74 11.87
C THR A 83 16.02 7.07 11.16
N GLY A 84 15.97 7.07 9.83
CA GLY A 84 15.61 8.26 9.04
C GLY A 84 14.21 8.78 9.37
N ALA A 85 13.22 7.90 9.43
CA ALA A 85 11.84 8.24 9.75
C ALA A 85 11.67 8.82 11.16
N LYS A 86 12.37 8.28 12.15
CA LYS A 86 12.38 8.83 13.52
C LYS A 86 13.03 10.21 13.61
N ASN A 87 13.91 10.55 12.66
CA ASN A 87 14.67 11.79 12.62
C ASN A 87 14.25 12.73 11.49
N VAL A 88 13.06 12.52 10.90
CA VAL A 88 12.61 13.30 9.75
C VAL A 88 12.64 14.82 10.03
N ASP A 89 12.20 15.25 11.19
CA ASP A 89 12.20 16.67 11.59
C ASP A 89 13.62 17.25 11.71
N ASN A 90 14.60 16.45 12.17
CA ASN A 90 16.00 16.87 12.30
C ASN A 90 16.71 16.90 10.94
N LEU A 91 16.29 16.06 10.01
CA LEU A 91 16.89 15.91 8.68
C LEU A 91 16.24 16.81 7.64
N ALA A 92 14.97 17.18 7.81
CA ALA A 92 14.24 18.06 6.91
C ALA A 92 14.80 19.49 7.00
N ASP A 93 15.57 19.90 6.00
CA ASP A 93 16.03 21.31 5.85
C ASP A 93 14.96 22.18 5.12
N GLY A 94 13.66 21.78 5.16
CA GLY A 94 12.56 22.50 4.52
C GLY A 94 12.49 22.31 2.99
N ALA A 95 13.24 21.40 2.42
CA ALA A 95 13.19 21.08 1.01
C ALA A 95 12.08 20.05 0.75
N THR A 96 10.90 20.52 0.38
CA THR A 96 9.93 19.71 -0.35
C THR A 96 10.29 19.72 -1.83
N GLU A 97 10.31 18.57 -2.50
CA GLU A 97 10.67 18.48 -3.94
C GLU A 97 9.68 19.23 -4.82
N TYR A 98 8.42 19.25 -4.43
CA TYR A 98 7.35 20.07 -5.00
C TYR A 98 6.27 20.33 -3.97
N THR A 99 5.52 21.42 -4.18
CA THR A 99 4.38 21.77 -3.32
C THR A 99 3.19 20.84 -3.60
N TYR A 100 2.24 20.80 -2.66
CA TYR A 100 0.99 20.08 -2.89
C TYR A 100 0.22 20.62 -4.10
N GLU A 101 0.27 21.93 -4.36
CA GLU A 101 -0.33 22.55 -5.54
C GLU A 101 0.29 22.06 -6.84
N GLU A 102 1.63 21.98 -6.93
CA GLU A 102 2.33 21.45 -8.10
C GLU A 102 2.02 19.97 -8.34
N PHE A 103 1.92 19.18 -7.28
CA PHE A 103 1.47 17.80 -7.36
C PHE A 103 0.04 17.72 -7.91
N MET A 104 -0.88 18.53 -7.41
CA MET A 104 -2.27 18.55 -7.84
C MET A 104 -2.45 18.98 -9.30
N GLU A 105 -1.65 19.94 -9.79
CA GLU A 105 -1.69 20.33 -11.21
C GLU A 105 -1.34 19.15 -12.13
N ARG A 106 -0.40 18.31 -11.73
CA ARG A 106 -0.05 17.07 -12.45
C ARG A 106 -1.16 16.04 -12.40
N GLN A 107 -1.80 15.84 -11.25
CA GLN A 107 -2.93 14.91 -11.09
C GLN A 107 -4.14 15.30 -11.96
N LYS A 108 -4.44 16.60 -12.13
CA LYS A 108 -5.58 17.10 -12.94
C LYS A 108 -5.47 16.75 -14.44
N SER A 109 -4.28 16.51 -14.95
CA SER A 109 -4.06 16.22 -16.36
C SER A 109 -4.23 14.74 -16.72
N LEU A 110 -4.43 13.85 -15.75
CA LEU A 110 -4.48 12.41 -15.95
C LEU A 110 -5.77 11.95 -16.61
N SER A 111 -5.63 11.27 -17.73
CA SER A 111 -6.72 10.54 -18.38
C SER A 111 -6.98 9.19 -17.68
N GLN A 112 -8.17 8.62 -17.92
CA GLN A 112 -8.50 7.27 -17.45
C GLN A 112 -7.50 6.23 -18.00
N GLU A 113 -7.09 6.37 -19.26
CA GLU A 113 -6.14 5.44 -19.91
C GLU A 113 -4.77 5.45 -19.21
N GLU A 114 -4.24 6.63 -18.84
CA GLU A 114 -2.98 6.75 -18.09
C GLU A 114 -3.07 6.15 -16.68
N GLN A 115 -4.23 6.25 -16.01
CA GLN A 115 -4.46 5.58 -14.73
C GLN A 115 -4.48 4.05 -14.86
N GLU A 116 -5.16 3.53 -15.88
CA GLU A 116 -5.19 2.09 -16.19
C GLU A 116 -3.80 1.56 -16.55
N GLU A 117 -3.00 2.34 -17.30
CA GLU A 117 -1.62 2.00 -17.64
C GLU A 117 -0.74 1.95 -16.38
N GLY A 118 -0.83 2.92 -15.48
CA GLY A 118 -0.09 2.92 -14.22
C GLY A 118 -0.41 1.73 -13.32
N VAL A 119 -1.68 1.27 -13.28
CA VAL A 119 -2.06 0.04 -12.58
C VAL A 119 -1.42 -1.16 -13.24
N ARG A 120 -1.49 -1.28 -14.57
CA ARG A 120 -0.89 -2.39 -15.31
C ARG A 120 0.61 -2.47 -15.10
N ASP A 121 1.33 -1.37 -15.23
CA ASP A 121 2.79 -1.32 -15.08
C ASP A 121 3.27 -1.86 -13.73
N HIS A 122 2.50 -1.62 -12.66
CA HIS A 122 2.83 -2.13 -11.34
C HIS A 122 2.53 -3.63 -11.18
N TYR A 123 1.40 -4.12 -11.72
CA TYR A 123 0.96 -5.51 -11.52
C TYR A 123 1.41 -6.49 -12.61
N ASP A 124 1.83 -6.00 -13.79
CA ASP A 124 2.30 -6.82 -14.93
C ASP A 124 3.78 -7.28 -14.80
N LEU A 125 4.34 -7.26 -13.59
CA LEU A 125 5.66 -7.85 -13.27
C LEU A 125 5.65 -9.40 -13.32
N GLY A 126 4.46 -9.98 -13.45
CA GLY A 126 4.19 -11.41 -13.52
C GLY A 126 3.82 -12.03 -12.17
N ASN A 127 2.86 -12.95 -12.18
CA ASN A 127 2.37 -13.64 -10.98
C ASN A 127 3.51 -14.35 -10.22
N ASP A 128 4.46 -14.95 -10.95
CA ASP A 128 5.63 -15.65 -10.41
C ASP A 128 6.58 -14.72 -9.61
N PHE A 129 6.61 -13.41 -9.90
CA PHE A 129 7.34 -12.45 -9.09
C PHE A 129 6.61 -12.18 -7.76
N PHE A 130 5.31 -11.96 -7.80
CA PHE A 130 4.52 -11.70 -6.58
C PHE A 130 4.50 -12.93 -5.65
N GLU A 131 4.48 -14.15 -6.19
CA GLU A 131 4.57 -15.41 -5.45
C GLU A 131 5.88 -15.59 -4.67
N LEU A 132 6.96 -14.90 -5.05
CA LEU A 132 8.24 -15.01 -4.35
C LEU A 132 8.20 -14.45 -2.93
N TRP A 133 7.37 -13.43 -2.69
CA TRP A 133 7.41 -12.68 -1.42
C TRP A 133 6.04 -12.47 -0.76
N GLN A 134 4.94 -12.65 -1.47
CA GLN A 134 3.62 -12.73 -0.86
C GLN A 134 3.40 -14.11 -0.20
N ASP A 135 2.30 -14.23 0.53
CA ASP A 135 1.82 -15.52 1.03
C ASP A 135 0.98 -16.25 -0.03
N GLU A 136 0.61 -17.50 0.28
CA GLU A 136 -0.16 -18.36 -0.64
C GLU A 136 -1.53 -17.80 -1.05
N THR A 137 -2.08 -16.85 -0.31
CA THR A 137 -3.37 -16.22 -0.65
C THR A 137 -3.23 -15.23 -1.79
N MET A 138 -2.01 -14.77 -2.09
CA MET A 138 -1.74 -13.72 -3.06
C MET A 138 -2.55 -12.46 -2.75
N THR A 139 -2.58 -12.05 -1.48
CA THR A 139 -3.35 -10.89 -1.05
C THR A 139 -2.43 -9.69 -0.85
N TYR A 140 -2.32 -8.84 -1.86
CA TYR A 140 -1.43 -7.68 -1.86
C TYR A 140 -2.09 -6.45 -1.23
N SER A 141 -2.37 -6.53 0.07
CA SER A 141 -2.91 -5.44 0.88
C SER A 141 -2.64 -5.70 2.36
N CYS A 142 -2.92 -4.69 3.22
CA CYS A 142 -2.71 -4.80 4.66
C CYS A 142 -3.43 -6.02 5.25
N ALA A 143 -2.70 -6.91 5.92
CA ALA A 143 -3.24 -8.04 6.69
C ALA A 143 -3.84 -7.57 8.03
N TYR A 144 -4.47 -8.46 8.78
CA TYR A 144 -5.01 -8.21 10.13
C TYR A 144 -4.50 -9.29 11.08
N PHE A 145 -3.60 -8.93 11.97
CA PHE A 145 -2.96 -9.84 12.93
C PHE A 145 -3.75 -9.82 14.25
N THR A 146 -4.29 -10.93 14.67
CA THR A 146 -4.95 -11.07 15.99
C THR A 146 -3.94 -11.34 17.08
N ASP A 147 -2.79 -11.94 16.71
CA ASP A 147 -1.63 -12.16 17.56
C ASP A 147 -0.34 -11.80 16.81
N TYR A 148 0.69 -11.38 17.51
CA TYR A 148 2.03 -11.12 16.91
C TYR A 148 2.72 -12.37 16.39
N GLN A 149 2.25 -13.56 16.77
CA GLN A 149 2.77 -14.85 16.31
C GLN A 149 2.05 -15.39 15.08
N ASP A 150 1.00 -14.71 14.62
CA ASP A 150 0.30 -15.10 13.39
C ASP A 150 1.24 -15.03 12.20
N ASP A 151 1.26 -16.07 11.37
CA ASP A 151 1.92 -15.99 10.08
C ASP A 151 1.14 -15.10 9.09
N LEU A 152 1.80 -14.69 8.01
CA LEU A 152 1.21 -13.76 7.04
C LEU A 152 -0.07 -14.32 6.40
N LYS A 153 -0.10 -15.62 6.04
CA LYS A 153 -1.27 -16.27 5.46
C LYS A 153 -2.46 -16.24 6.41
N GLN A 154 -2.24 -16.59 7.68
CA GLN A 154 -3.26 -16.52 8.70
C GLN A 154 -3.77 -15.09 8.87
N ALA A 155 -2.89 -14.12 8.97
CA ALA A 155 -3.25 -12.71 9.10
C ALA A 155 -4.02 -12.17 7.87
N GLN A 156 -3.69 -12.62 6.65
CA GLN A 156 -4.44 -12.26 5.44
C GLN A 156 -5.84 -12.86 5.44
N LEU A 157 -6.00 -14.12 5.85
CA LEU A 157 -7.32 -14.74 5.98
C LEU A 157 -8.16 -14.08 7.08
N GLN A 158 -7.55 -13.72 8.21
CA GLN A 158 -8.20 -12.95 9.28
C GLN A 158 -8.67 -11.57 8.78
N LYS A 159 -7.86 -10.87 7.96
CA LYS A 159 -8.24 -9.60 7.36
C LYS A 159 -9.48 -9.75 6.47
N ILE A 160 -9.52 -10.77 5.63
CA ILE A 160 -10.68 -11.04 4.77
C ILE A 160 -11.90 -11.33 5.64
N ASP A 161 -11.78 -12.21 6.64
CA ASP A 161 -12.89 -12.53 7.54
C ASP A 161 -13.39 -11.29 8.30
N HIS A 162 -12.48 -10.44 8.77
CA HIS A 162 -12.83 -9.18 9.43
C HIS A 162 -13.63 -8.23 8.53
N ILE A 163 -13.23 -8.11 7.26
CA ILE A 163 -13.97 -7.34 6.25
C ILE A 163 -15.36 -7.94 6.01
N LEU A 164 -15.44 -9.25 5.79
CA LEU A 164 -16.71 -9.95 5.52
C LEU A 164 -17.67 -9.91 6.73
N ASN A 165 -17.13 -10.01 7.95
CA ASN A 165 -17.91 -9.83 9.17
C ASN A 165 -18.48 -8.39 9.26
N LYS A 166 -17.69 -7.36 8.98
CA LYS A 166 -18.16 -5.96 8.94
C LYS A 166 -19.28 -5.75 7.93
N LEU A 167 -19.21 -6.40 6.76
CA LEU A 167 -20.25 -6.35 5.75
C LEU A 167 -21.53 -7.07 6.16
N ASN A 168 -21.50 -7.88 7.22
CA ASN A 168 -22.66 -8.61 7.75
C ASN A 168 -23.42 -9.35 6.64
N LEU A 169 -22.70 -10.22 5.91
CA LEU A 169 -23.21 -10.94 4.75
C LEU A 169 -24.27 -11.97 5.12
N SER A 170 -25.29 -12.12 4.27
CA SER A 170 -26.33 -13.14 4.36
C SER A 170 -26.37 -13.99 3.09
N ALA A 171 -26.74 -15.27 3.21
CA ALA A 171 -26.84 -16.18 2.09
C ALA A 171 -27.77 -15.64 0.98
N GLY A 172 -27.34 -15.78 -0.28
CA GLY A 172 -28.06 -15.30 -1.46
C GLY A 172 -27.89 -13.81 -1.76
N GLU A 173 -27.14 -13.05 -0.93
CA GLU A 173 -26.78 -11.66 -1.26
C GLU A 173 -25.76 -11.60 -2.41
N ARG A 174 -25.77 -10.47 -3.12
CA ARG A 174 -24.79 -10.16 -4.18
C ARG A 174 -23.74 -9.19 -3.69
N LEU A 175 -22.47 -9.60 -3.80
CA LEU A 175 -21.30 -8.81 -3.43
C LEU A 175 -20.55 -8.35 -4.69
N LEU A 176 -20.18 -7.07 -4.75
CA LEU A 176 -19.19 -6.54 -5.70
C LEU A 176 -17.85 -6.35 -4.99
N ASP A 177 -16.78 -6.91 -5.55
CA ASP A 177 -15.39 -6.71 -5.12
C ASP A 177 -14.66 -5.84 -6.16
N ILE A 178 -14.48 -4.54 -5.85
CA ILE A 178 -13.83 -3.57 -6.74
C ILE A 178 -12.32 -3.59 -6.50
N GLY A 179 -11.55 -4.09 -7.48
CA GLY A 179 -10.14 -4.35 -7.33
C GLY A 179 -9.88 -5.69 -6.63
N CYS A 180 -10.51 -6.76 -7.14
CA CYS A 180 -10.53 -8.07 -6.49
C CYS A 180 -9.14 -8.77 -6.42
N GLY A 181 -8.11 -8.21 -7.09
CA GLY A 181 -6.80 -8.84 -7.14
C GLY A 181 -6.88 -10.28 -7.67
N TRP A 182 -6.16 -11.21 -7.05
CA TRP A 182 -6.19 -12.64 -7.39
C TRP A 182 -7.40 -13.39 -6.78
N GLY A 183 -8.50 -12.68 -6.44
CA GLY A 183 -9.81 -13.25 -6.12
C GLY A 183 -9.95 -13.91 -4.75
N GLN A 184 -9.00 -13.79 -3.84
CA GLN A 184 -9.04 -14.48 -2.54
C GLN A 184 -10.25 -14.07 -1.68
N LEU A 185 -10.61 -12.77 -1.66
CA LEU A 185 -11.78 -12.28 -0.93
C LEU A 185 -13.07 -12.83 -1.54
N ALA A 186 -13.20 -12.78 -2.87
CA ALA A 186 -14.37 -13.27 -3.60
C ALA A 186 -14.63 -14.78 -3.33
N VAL A 187 -13.59 -15.61 -3.45
CA VAL A 187 -13.65 -17.05 -3.16
C VAL A 187 -14.04 -17.30 -1.70
N ARG A 188 -13.45 -16.58 -0.75
CA ARG A 188 -13.76 -16.75 0.67
C ARG A 188 -15.17 -16.33 1.01
N ALA A 189 -15.66 -15.24 0.43
CA ALA A 189 -17.04 -14.77 0.62
C ALA A 189 -18.05 -15.80 0.13
N ALA A 190 -17.91 -16.31 -1.11
CA ALA A 190 -18.80 -17.32 -1.68
C ALA A 190 -18.78 -18.62 -0.86
N ASN A 191 -17.60 -19.10 -0.45
CA ASN A 191 -17.49 -20.33 0.35
C ASN A 191 -18.09 -20.23 1.75
N LYS A 192 -17.87 -19.10 2.44
CA LYS A 192 -18.20 -18.97 3.87
C LYS A 192 -19.65 -18.50 4.08
N TYR A 193 -20.18 -17.66 3.17
CA TYR A 193 -21.46 -16.96 3.36
C TYR A 193 -22.53 -17.32 2.32
N ASP A 194 -22.23 -18.18 1.35
CA ASP A 194 -23.16 -18.60 0.31
C ASP A 194 -23.74 -17.41 -0.49
N VAL A 195 -22.86 -16.47 -0.88
CA VAL A 195 -23.18 -15.26 -1.65
C VAL A 195 -22.73 -15.39 -3.10
N GLU A 196 -23.37 -14.62 -3.99
CA GLU A 196 -22.90 -14.41 -5.36
C GLU A 196 -21.89 -13.24 -5.40
N VAL A 197 -20.75 -13.44 -6.03
CA VAL A 197 -19.70 -12.41 -6.08
C VAL A 197 -19.34 -12.05 -7.51
N LEU A 198 -19.35 -10.75 -7.82
CA LEU A 198 -18.67 -10.21 -8.98
C LEU A 198 -17.37 -9.56 -8.53
N GLY A 199 -16.22 -10.11 -8.97
CA GLY A 199 -14.91 -9.50 -8.81
C GLY A 199 -14.48 -8.76 -10.07
N ILE A 200 -14.03 -7.53 -9.96
CA ILE A 200 -13.50 -6.77 -11.09
C ILE A 200 -12.08 -6.28 -10.83
N THR A 201 -11.23 -6.32 -11.85
CA THR A 201 -9.86 -5.80 -11.83
C THR A 201 -9.45 -5.31 -13.23
N LEU A 202 -8.40 -4.50 -13.32
CA LEU A 202 -7.84 -4.01 -14.58
C LEU A 202 -6.65 -4.85 -15.11
N SER A 203 -6.02 -5.67 -14.24
CA SER A 203 -4.87 -6.51 -14.60
C SER A 203 -5.32 -7.86 -15.21
N PRO A 204 -4.88 -8.18 -16.44
CA PRO A 204 -5.12 -9.50 -17.05
C PRO A 204 -4.56 -10.66 -16.21
N GLU A 205 -3.37 -10.49 -15.62
CA GLU A 205 -2.70 -11.49 -14.80
C GLU A 205 -3.50 -11.80 -13.52
N GLN A 206 -4.11 -10.77 -12.93
CA GLN A 206 -4.99 -10.96 -11.78
C GLN A 206 -6.28 -11.70 -12.17
N VAL A 207 -6.87 -11.39 -13.33
CA VAL A 207 -8.05 -12.12 -13.84
C VAL A 207 -7.73 -13.60 -13.99
N GLU A 208 -6.63 -13.93 -14.69
CA GLU A 208 -6.21 -15.32 -14.90
C GLU A 208 -6.03 -16.06 -13.56
N GLY A 209 -5.25 -15.51 -12.64
CA GLY A 209 -5.01 -16.13 -11.34
C GLY A 209 -6.27 -16.20 -10.45
N ALA A 210 -7.21 -15.25 -10.58
CA ALA A 210 -8.48 -15.29 -9.86
C ALA A 210 -9.43 -16.35 -10.43
N GLU A 211 -9.54 -16.46 -11.76
CA GLU A 211 -10.35 -17.50 -12.43
C GLU A 211 -9.82 -18.92 -12.10
N GLU A 212 -8.49 -19.13 -12.13
CA GLU A 212 -7.89 -20.41 -11.69
C GLU A 212 -8.26 -20.76 -10.24
N LYS A 213 -8.27 -19.74 -9.36
CA LYS A 213 -8.66 -19.93 -7.95
C LYS A 213 -10.13 -20.24 -7.79
N VAL A 214 -11.02 -19.62 -8.59
CA VAL A 214 -12.46 -19.90 -8.63
C VAL A 214 -12.68 -21.36 -9.04
N VAL A 215 -12.09 -21.80 -10.15
CA VAL A 215 -12.17 -23.18 -10.64
C VAL A 215 -11.64 -24.19 -9.61
N LYS A 216 -10.49 -23.91 -8.99
CA LYS A 216 -9.88 -24.78 -7.96
C LYS A 216 -10.78 -25.00 -6.74
N ASN A 217 -11.73 -24.09 -6.49
CA ASN A 217 -12.65 -24.13 -5.36
C ASN A 217 -14.08 -24.55 -5.76
N ASP A 218 -14.32 -24.95 -7.01
CA ASP A 218 -15.64 -25.36 -7.56
C ASP A 218 -16.72 -24.25 -7.36
N LEU A 219 -16.38 -22.98 -7.70
CA LEU A 219 -17.22 -21.80 -7.43
C LEU A 219 -17.67 -21.05 -8.69
N GLU A 220 -17.54 -21.64 -9.90
CA GLU A 220 -17.85 -20.99 -11.18
C GLU A 220 -19.32 -20.59 -11.31
N ASP A 221 -20.20 -21.19 -10.55
CA ASP A 221 -21.63 -20.87 -10.47
C ASP A 221 -21.96 -19.71 -9.53
N ARG A 222 -21.00 -19.27 -8.67
CA ARG A 222 -21.20 -18.22 -7.66
C ARG A 222 -20.24 -17.05 -7.74
N VAL A 223 -19.08 -17.23 -8.36
CA VAL A 223 -18.05 -16.18 -8.47
C VAL A 223 -17.75 -15.92 -9.93
N GLU A 224 -18.01 -14.72 -10.36
CA GLU A 224 -17.62 -14.22 -11.68
C GLU A 224 -16.47 -13.22 -11.54
N ILE A 225 -15.41 -13.39 -12.33
CA ILE A 225 -14.28 -12.45 -12.40
C ILE A 225 -14.30 -11.75 -13.76
N ARG A 226 -14.11 -10.43 -13.77
CA ARG A 226 -14.07 -9.68 -15.04
C ARG A 226 -12.88 -8.71 -15.06
N LYS A 227 -12.27 -8.59 -16.22
CA LYS A 227 -11.45 -7.43 -16.54
C LYS A 227 -12.37 -6.26 -16.86
N GLN A 228 -12.60 -5.37 -15.89
CA GLN A 228 -13.55 -4.27 -16.05
C GLN A 228 -13.22 -3.11 -15.10
N ASP A 229 -13.36 -1.88 -15.61
CA ASP A 229 -13.36 -0.67 -14.78
C ASP A 229 -14.70 -0.50 -14.07
N TYR A 230 -14.69 -0.09 -12.80
CA TYR A 230 -15.90 0.17 -12.03
C TYR A 230 -16.73 1.33 -12.61
N ARG A 231 -16.09 2.30 -13.28
CA ARG A 231 -16.74 3.43 -13.95
C ARG A 231 -17.58 2.96 -15.14
N ASP A 232 -17.06 1.99 -15.91
CA ASP A 232 -17.78 1.39 -17.02
C ASP A 232 -18.94 0.51 -16.53
N LEU A 233 -18.73 -0.25 -15.45
CA LEU A 233 -19.79 -1.04 -14.82
C LEU A 233 -20.94 -0.14 -14.33
N ALA A 234 -20.63 1.04 -13.79
CA ALA A 234 -21.60 2.01 -13.31
C ALA A 234 -22.41 2.72 -14.42
N GLN A 235 -22.01 2.63 -15.70
CA GLN A 235 -22.81 3.19 -16.79
C GLN A 235 -24.16 2.43 -17.00
N ASN A 236 -24.21 1.14 -16.66
CA ASN A 236 -25.43 0.33 -16.63
C ASN A 236 -25.43 -0.47 -15.31
N PRO A 237 -25.70 0.19 -14.18
CA PRO A 237 -25.34 -0.30 -12.86
C PRO A 237 -26.16 -1.53 -12.46
N PRO A 238 -25.53 -2.72 -12.34
CA PRO A 238 -26.16 -3.83 -11.63
C PRO A 238 -26.31 -3.47 -10.15
N GLN A 239 -27.29 -4.05 -9.47
CA GLN A 239 -27.53 -3.76 -8.07
C GLN A 239 -26.93 -4.84 -7.17
N PHE A 240 -26.16 -4.39 -6.16
CA PHE A 240 -25.50 -5.23 -5.17
C PHE A 240 -26.02 -4.93 -3.75
N ASP A 241 -26.09 -5.96 -2.92
CA ASP A 241 -26.42 -5.83 -1.52
C ASP A 241 -25.23 -5.28 -0.73
N LYS A 242 -24.03 -5.67 -1.16
CA LYS A 242 -22.77 -5.28 -0.56
C LYS A 242 -21.73 -4.90 -1.62
N ILE A 243 -20.88 -3.93 -1.29
CA ILE A 243 -19.72 -3.55 -2.11
C ILE A 243 -18.49 -3.50 -1.23
N VAL A 244 -17.38 -4.03 -1.69
CA VAL A 244 -16.07 -3.97 -1.03
C VAL A 244 -15.00 -3.46 -1.99
N SER A 245 -14.05 -2.70 -1.47
CA SER A 245 -12.85 -2.30 -2.19
C SER A 245 -11.66 -2.30 -1.22
N VAL A 246 -10.58 -2.99 -1.59
CA VAL A 246 -9.42 -3.23 -0.71
C VAL A 246 -8.14 -2.91 -1.45
N GLY A 247 -7.46 -1.80 -1.12
CA GLY A 247 -6.17 -1.41 -1.71
C GLY A 247 -6.25 -1.05 -3.20
N MET A 248 -7.41 -0.59 -3.68
CA MET A 248 -7.63 -0.12 -5.05
C MET A 248 -7.78 1.41 -5.10
N PHE A 249 -8.31 1.99 -4.03
CA PHE A 249 -8.71 3.40 -3.99
C PHE A 249 -7.51 4.35 -4.16
N GLU A 250 -6.30 3.91 -3.85
CA GLU A 250 -5.03 4.59 -4.05
C GLU A 250 -4.72 4.86 -5.54
N HIS A 251 -5.37 4.13 -6.44
CA HIS A 251 -5.24 4.29 -7.90
C HIS A 251 -6.34 5.17 -8.51
N VAL A 252 -7.32 5.60 -7.73
CA VAL A 252 -8.44 6.42 -8.21
C VAL A 252 -8.00 7.83 -8.61
N GLY A 253 -7.01 8.40 -7.89
CA GLY A 253 -6.60 9.78 -8.06
C GLY A 253 -7.58 10.77 -7.42
N LYS A 254 -7.08 11.92 -6.98
CA LYS A 254 -7.88 12.89 -6.20
C LYS A 254 -9.11 13.39 -6.92
N GLU A 255 -8.95 13.78 -8.18
CA GLU A 255 -10.04 14.39 -8.96
C GLU A 255 -11.20 13.41 -9.23
N HIS A 256 -10.92 12.09 -9.17
CA HIS A 256 -11.88 11.02 -9.41
C HIS A 256 -12.47 10.38 -8.13
N ILE A 257 -12.09 10.88 -6.95
CA ILE A 257 -12.72 10.44 -5.68
C ILE A 257 -14.25 10.60 -5.73
N PRO A 258 -14.82 11.74 -6.21
CA PRO A 258 -16.27 11.88 -6.38
C PRO A 258 -16.87 10.82 -7.31
N ASP A 259 -16.21 10.49 -8.43
CA ASP A 259 -16.70 9.51 -9.41
C ASP A 259 -16.77 8.11 -8.79
N TYR A 260 -15.81 7.75 -7.94
CA TYR A 260 -15.84 6.48 -7.20
C TYR A 260 -17.05 6.39 -6.27
N PHE A 261 -17.31 7.41 -5.47
CA PHE A 261 -18.46 7.40 -4.56
C PHE A 261 -19.80 7.45 -5.31
N GLN A 262 -19.87 8.15 -6.45
CA GLN A 262 -21.04 8.12 -7.31
C GLN A 262 -21.27 6.71 -7.86
N ALA A 263 -20.24 6.05 -8.39
CA ALA A 263 -20.35 4.70 -8.94
C ALA A 263 -20.81 3.69 -7.86
N VAL A 264 -20.23 3.77 -6.65
CA VAL A 264 -20.66 2.93 -5.51
C VAL A 264 -22.13 3.20 -5.17
N ASN A 265 -22.55 4.48 -5.16
CA ASN A 265 -23.94 4.83 -4.89
C ASN A 265 -24.90 4.23 -5.95
N ASP A 266 -24.55 4.33 -7.22
CA ASP A 266 -25.39 3.85 -8.32
C ASP A 266 -25.55 2.32 -8.31
N MET A 267 -24.51 1.60 -7.87
CA MET A 267 -24.50 0.13 -7.83
C MET A 267 -24.98 -0.47 -6.50
N LEU A 268 -24.95 0.28 -5.38
CA LEU A 268 -25.36 -0.23 -4.07
C LEU A 268 -26.88 -0.07 -3.88
N LYS A 269 -27.57 -1.11 -3.44
CA LYS A 269 -29.00 -1.04 -3.06
C LYS A 269 -29.20 -0.11 -1.86
N ASP A 270 -30.40 0.45 -1.75
CA ASP A 270 -30.79 1.21 -0.55
C ASP A 270 -30.71 0.33 0.69
N GLY A 271 -30.11 0.82 1.77
CA GLY A 271 -29.79 0.06 2.98
C GLY A 271 -28.58 -0.89 2.84
N GLY A 272 -28.02 -1.04 1.64
CA GLY A 272 -26.83 -1.85 1.41
C GLY A 272 -25.60 -1.30 2.11
N LEU A 273 -24.58 -2.16 2.31
CA LEU A 273 -23.33 -1.79 2.98
C LEU A 273 -22.17 -1.76 2.00
N SER A 274 -21.30 -0.78 2.18
CA SER A 274 -20.00 -0.75 1.50
C SER A 274 -18.85 -0.62 2.50
N LEU A 275 -17.76 -1.35 2.24
CA LEU A 275 -16.53 -1.24 2.99
C LEU A 275 -15.40 -0.80 2.04
N LEU A 276 -14.78 0.31 2.39
CA LEU A 276 -13.58 0.82 1.74
C LEU A 276 -12.37 0.62 2.68
N HIS A 277 -11.42 -0.20 2.26
CA HIS A 277 -10.13 -0.40 2.93
C HIS A 277 -9.04 0.27 2.09
N THR A 278 -8.46 1.34 2.59
CA THR A 278 -7.47 2.13 1.85
C THR A 278 -6.39 2.73 2.74
N ILE A 279 -5.22 2.94 2.15
CA ILE A 279 -4.16 3.75 2.77
C ILE A 279 -4.66 5.19 2.88
N THR A 280 -4.27 5.88 3.94
CA THR A 280 -4.68 7.25 4.19
C THR A 280 -3.58 8.08 4.85
N HIS A 281 -3.57 9.37 4.58
CA HIS A 281 -2.79 10.35 5.33
C HIS A 281 -3.62 11.04 6.43
N GLN A 282 -2.92 11.66 7.40
CA GLN A 282 -3.53 12.52 8.43
C GLN A 282 -4.12 13.80 7.82
N LYS A 283 -3.46 14.32 6.80
CA LYS A 283 -3.84 15.49 6.02
C LYS A 283 -3.38 15.27 4.58
N GLU A 284 -3.88 16.08 3.66
CA GLU A 284 -3.47 16.04 2.26
C GLU A 284 -1.96 16.27 2.15
N ASP A 285 -1.30 15.39 1.43
CA ASP A 285 0.15 15.38 1.23
C ASP A 285 0.47 14.88 -0.19
N PRO A 286 1.49 15.41 -0.88
CA PRO A 286 1.89 14.88 -2.17
C PRO A 286 2.48 13.48 -2.03
N SER A 287 2.37 12.69 -3.10
CA SER A 287 3.04 11.39 -3.16
C SER A 287 4.56 11.53 -3.11
N HIS A 288 5.23 10.51 -2.58
CA HIS A 288 6.69 10.49 -2.52
C HIS A 288 7.27 10.34 -3.94
N PRO A 289 8.13 11.25 -4.44
CA PRO A 289 8.56 11.29 -5.83
C PRO A 289 9.22 10.02 -6.34
N TRP A 290 9.95 9.33 -5.46
CA TRP A 290 10.57 8.05 -5.82
C TRP A 290 9.52 6.94 -5.97
N LEU A 291 8.50 6.88 -5.08
CA LEU A 291 7.40 5.92 -5.20
C LEU A 291 6.58 6.17 -6.46
N GLU A 292 6.30 7.45 -6.76
CA GLU A 292 5.56 7.85 -7.97
C GLU A 292 6.31 7.44 -9.25
N LYS A 293 7.64 7.54 -9.25
CA LYS A 293 8.44 7.20 -10.44
C LYS A 293 8.62 5.71 -10.66
N TYR A 294 8.80 4.93 -9.58
CA TYR A 294 9.29 3.55 -9.70
C TYR A 294 8.28 2.49 -9.28
N ILE A 295 7.30 2.81 -8.43
CA ILE A 295 6.42 1.81 -7.81
C ILE A 295 4.95 2.05 -8.16
N PHE A 296 4.42 3.24 -7.89
CA PHE A 296 3.01 3.57 -8.09
C PHE A 296 2.85 4.84 -8.93
N PRO A 297 3.06 4.75 -10.26
CA PRO A 297 2.79 5.88 -11.13
C PRO A 297 1.38 6.42 -10.91
N TRP A 298 1.29 7.75 -10.71
CA TRP A 298 0.02 8.46 -10.53
C TRP A 298 -0.79 8.11 -9.27
N GLY A 299 -0.26 7.30 -8.36
CA GLY A 299 -0.92 6.95 -7.10
C GLY A 299 -1.24 8.19 -6.25
N TYR A 300 -2.43 8.22 -5.65
CA TYR A 300 -2.85 9.23 -4.69
C TYR A 300 -3.33 8.58 -3.40
N ILE A 301 -2.70 8.93 -2.29
CA ILE A 301 -3.14 8.50 -0.97
C ILE A 301 -4.00 9.62 -0.37
N PRO A 302 -5.32 9.43 -0.22
CA PRO A 302 -6.19 10.45 0.33
C PRO A 302 -5.92 10.67 1.83
N SER A 303 -6.23 11.84 2.33
CA SER A 303 -6.41 12.00 3.77
C SER A 303 -7.72 11.31 4.21
N TYR A 304 -7.74 10.78 5.46
CA TYR A 304 -8.98 10.14 5.96
C TYR A 304 -10.18 11.10 5.96
N ARG A 305 -9.95 12.40 6.12
CA ARG A 305 -11.02 13.40 6.10
C ARG A 305 -11.59 13.64 4.69
N GLU A 306 -10.81 13.49 3.63
CA GLU A 306 -11.32 13.55 2.25
C GLU A 306 -12.31 12.41 2.00
N VAL A 307 -11.98 11.20 2.47
CA VAL A 307 -12.90 10.05 2.37
C VAL A 307 -14.19 10.31 3.13
N VAL A 308 -14.10 10.71 4.40
CA VAL A 308 -15.27 10.96 5.25
C VAL A 308 -16.11 12.13 4.73
N TRP A 309 -15.49 13.14 4.15
CA TRP A 309 -16.19 14.30 3.58
C TRP A 309 -17.12 13.92 2.41
N GLN A 310 -16.73 12.92 1.60
CA GLN A 310 -17.54 12.49 0.46
C GLN A 310 -18.81 11.75 0.88
N LEU A 311 -18.82 11.04 1.99
CA LEU A 311 -19.91 10.15 2.34
C LEU A 311 -21.30 10.83 2.36
N PRO A 312 -21.51 11.98 3.04
CA PRO A 312 -22.81 12.63 3.05
C PRO A 312 -23.23 13.21 1.69
N GLU A 313 -22.28 13.58 0.81
CA GLU A 313 -22.58 14.10 -0.53
C GLU A 313 -23.28 13.04 -1.40
N TYR A 314 -23.03 11.77 -1.12
CA TYR A 314 -23.64 10.61 -1.83
C TYR A 314 -24.65 9.85 -0.97
N SER A 315 -25.23 10.48 0.05
CA SER A 315 -26.23 9.88 0.95
C SER A 315 -25.72 8.64 1.70
N PHE A 316 -24.41 8.53 1.92
CA PHE A 316 -23.82 7.47 2.72
C PHE A 316 -23.76 7.85 4.20
N TRP A 317 -24.02 6.88 5.05
CA TRP A 317 -23.94 6.98 6.51
C TRP A 317 -22.75 6.20 7.02
N LEU A 318 -21.75 6.90 7.56
CA LEU A 318 -20.59 6.26 8.19
C LEU A 318 -21.02 5.46 9.42
N LEU A 319 -20.74 4.16 9.44
CA LEU A 319 -21.08 3.24 10.53
C LEU A 319 -19.88 2.90 11.40
N ASP A 320 -18.70 2.72 10.76
CA ASP A 320 -17.43 2.42 11.44
C ASP A 320 -16.25 2.99 10.65
N ALA A 321 -15.19 3.39 11.38
CA ALA A 321 -13.91 3.77 10.80
C ALA A 321 -12.79 3.23 11.69
N GLU A 322 -12.13 2.18 11.24
CA GLU A 322 -11.08 1.51 12.00
C GLU A 322 -9.71 1.80 11.40
N ASN A 323 -8.77 2.23 12.25
CA ASN A 323 -7.37 2.43 11.87
C ASN A 323 -6.55 1.16 12.16
N ILE A 324 -6.02 0.55 11.10
CA ILE A 324 -5.23 -0.68 11.18
C ILE A 324 -3.74 -0.47 10.80
N ARG A 325 -3.22 0.74 10.96
CA ARG A 325 -1.84 1.11 10.61
C ARG A 325 -0.77 0.12 11.11
N ARG A 326 -0.88 -0.34 12.36
CA ARG A 326 0.11 -1.24 12.95
C ARG A 326 0.16 -2.59 12.24
N HIS A 327 -0.97 -3.06 11.72
CA HIS A 327 -1.05 -4.30 10.96
C HIS A 327 -0.29 -4.18 9.63
N TYR A 328 -0.31 -2.99 8.99
CA TYR A 328 0.43 -2.83 7.74
C TYR A 328 1.95 -2.81 7.96
N ALA A 329 2.42 -2.25 9.07
CA ALA A 329 3.84 -2.37 9.41
C ALA A 329 4.27 -3.84 9.54
N LEU A 330 3.47 -4.68 10.25
CA LEU A 330 3.74 -6.12 10.37
C LEU A 330 3.64 -6.85 9.02
N THR A 331 2.65 -6.49 8.19
CA THR A 331 2.50 -7.05 6.84
C THR A 331 3.75 -6.78 6.00
N ALA A 332 4.22 -5.53 5.99
CA ALA A 332 5.39 -5.12 5.22
C ALA A 332 6.68 -5.77 5.74
N GLU A 333 6.81 -5.98 7.05
CA GLU A 333 7.92 -6.73 7.64
C GLU A 333 7.96 -8.17 7.12
N ASN A 334 6.82 -8.86 7.10
CA ASN A 334 6.73 -10.22 6.55
C ASN A 334 7.06 -10.24 5.05
N TRP A 335 6.58 -9.27 4.27
CA TRP A 335 6.92 -9.17 2.84
C TRP A 335 8.42 -8.92 2.65
N ALA A 336 9.04 -8.03 3.44
CA ALA A 336 10.46 -7.76 3.36
C ALA A 336 11.32 -8.99 3.72
N ASP A 337 10.92 -9.75 4.75
CA ASP A 337 11.61 -10.98 5.15
C ASP A 337 11.49 -12.07 4.06
N ASN A 338 10.29 -12.26 3.50
CA ASN A 338 10.06 -13.19 2.40
C ASN A 338 10.87 -12.81 1.15
N PHE A 339 10.88 -11.51 0.81
CA PHE A 339 11.66 -10.99 -0.32
C PHE A 339 13.16 -11.22 -0.11
N ALA A 340 13.68 -10.88 1.05
CA ALA A 340 15.09 -11.08 1.40
C ALA A 340 15.50 -12.56 1.25
N ALA A 341 14.63 -13.50 1.67
CA ALA A 341 14.86 -14.93 1.53
C ALA A 341 14.87 -15.44 0.07
N LYS A 342 14.31 -14.66 -0.87
CA LYS A 342 14.22 -15.01 -2.30
C LYS A 342 14.95 -14.02 -3.21
N ARG A 343 15.69 -13.08 -2.66
CA ARG A 343 16.35 -11.98 -3.37
C ARG A 343 17.18 -12.44 -4.57
N GLU A 344 17.94 -13.53 -4.43
CA GLU A 344 18.75 -14.10 -5.52
C GLU A 344 17.90 -14.46 -6.74
N LYS A 345 16.70 -15.05 -6.53
CA LYS A 345 15.78 -15.37 -7.62
C LYS A 345 15.22 -14.11 -8.31
N VAL A 346 15.05 -13.03 -7.56
CA VAL A 346 14.64 -11.75 -8.13
C VAL A 346 15.75 -11.19 -9.01
N VAL A 347 17.01 -11.23 -8.56
CA VAL A 347 18.17 -10.81 -9.36
C VAL A 347 18.31 -11.67 -10.62
N GLU A 348 18.08 -12.98 -10.55
CA GLU A 348 18.11 -13.88 -11.73
C GLU A 348 16.99 -13.55 -12.74
N LYS A 349 15.80 -13.16 -12.24
CA LYS A 349 14.63 -12.85 -13.09
C LYS A 349 14.72 -11.48 -13.73
N PHE A 350 15.21 -10.49 -13.01
CA PHE A 350 15.31 -9.10 -13.44
C PHE A 350 16.78 -8.66 -13.49
N ASP A 351 17.26 -7.98 -12.46
CA ASP A 351 18.65 -7.58 -12.23
C ASP A 351 18.86 -7.09 -10.78
N GLU A 352 20.09 -6.68 -10.46
CA GLU A 352 20.47 -6.16 -9.14
C GLU A 352 19.79 -4.83 -8.83
N GLU A 353 19.64 -3.94 -9.82
CA GLU A 353 19.03 -2.62 -9.64
C GLU A 353 17.54 -2.76 -9.27
N PHE A 354 16.81 -3.64 -9.96
CA PHE A 354 15.43 -3.96 -9.64
C PHE A 354 15.28 -4.57 -8.24
N ALA A 355 16.15 -5.52 -7.88
CA ALA A 355 16.11 -6.13 -6.55
C ALA A 355 16.33 -5.08 -5.44
N ARG A 356 17.27 -4.16 -5.62
CA ARG A 356 17.53 -3.04 -4.69
C ARG A 356 16.35 -2.06 -4.64
N MET A 357 15.72 -1.80 -5.77
CA MET A 357 14.52 -0.97 -5.86
C MET A 357 13.40 -1.55 -4.99
N TRP A 358 13.12 -2.83 -5.15
CA TRP A 358 12.02 -3.49 -4.42
C TRP A 358 12.32 -3.64 -2.92
N GLU A 359 13.56 -3.94 -2.57
CA GLU A 359 14.06 -3.98 -1.19
C GLU A 359 13.89 -2.61 -0.50
N LEU A 360 14.27 -1.52 -1.19
CA LEU A 360 14.08 -0.15 -0.71
C LEU A 360 12.59 0.19 -0.52
N PHE A 361 11.76 -0.23 -1.44
CA PHE A 361 10.30 -0.05 -1.35
C PHE A 361 9.73 -0.73 -0.11
N LEU A 362 9.98 -2.03 0.08
CA LEU A 362 9.44 -2.78 1.22
C LEU A 362 9.96 -2.24 2.56
N ALA A 363 11.24 -1.95 2.66
CA ALA A 363 11.83 -1.35 3.86
C ALA A 363 11.26 0.05 4.14
N GLY A 364 11.00 0.85 3.10
CA GLY A 364 10.36 2.15 3.17
C GLY A 364 8.92 2.07 3.70
N VAL A 365 8.16 1.07 3.24
CA VAL A 365 6.78 0.82 3.73
C VAL A 365 6.80 0.52 5.24
N VAL A 366 7.72 -0.33 5.71
CA VAL A 366 7.88 -0.62 7.16
C VAL A 366 8.12 0.66 7.95
N ALA A 367 9.09 1.48 7.54
CA ALA A 367 9.44 2.72 8.23
C ALA A 367 8.27 3.71 8.25
N THR A 368 7.57 3.84 7.12
CA THR A 368 6.42 4.74 6.93
C THR A 368 5.27 4.39 7.88
N PHE A 369 4.83 3.13 7.91
CA PHE A 369 3.72 2.72 8.77
C PHE A 369 4.10 2.61 10.25
N ARG A 370 5.39 2.51 10.60
CA ARG A 370 5.81 2.54 11.99
C ARG A 370 5.94 3.95 12.56
N TYR A 371 6.48 4.90 11.80
CA TYR A 371 6.96 6.17 12.37
C TYR A 371 6.52 7.44 11.64
N LEU A 372 5.91 7.33 10.44
CA LEU A 372 5.40 8.49 9.71
C LEU A 372 3.88 8.61 9.79
N GLY A 373 3.32 9.63 9.15
CA GLY A 373 1.91 10.00 9.23
C GLY A 373 0.93 9.17 8.39
N THR A 374 1.41 8.12 7.73
CA THR A 374 0.57 7.26 6.87
C THR A 374 -0.13 6.19 7.69
N SER A 375 -1.38 5.91 7.36
CA SER A 375 -2.24 4.92 8.03
C SER A 375 -2.98 4.07 7.02
N VAL A 376 -3.71 3.06 7.50
CA VAL A 376 -4.73 2.34 6.74
C VAL A 376 -6.02 2.41 7.51
N HIS A 377 -7.10 2.72 6.82
CA HIS A 377 -8.43 2.71 7.40
C HIS A 377 -9.36 1.75 6.67
N GLN A 378 -10.26 1.15 7.44
CA GLN A 378 -11.45 0.49 6.95
C GLN A 378 -12.65 1.38 7.27
N PHE A 379 -13.32 1.90 6.25
CA PHE A 379 -14.54 2.71 6.38
C PHE A 379 -15.73 1.83 5.99
N LEU A 380 -16.61 1.56 6.96
CA LEU A 380 -17.89 0.89 6.73
C LEU A 380 -18.99 1.95 6.67
N PHE A 381 -19.79 1.94 5.62
CA PHE A 381 -20.91 2.87 5.46
C PHE A 381 -22.12 2.20 4.78
N SER A 382 -23.31 2.75 4.99
CA SER A 382 -24.55 2.29 4.34
C SER A 382 -25.07 3.33 3.36
N LYS A 383 -25.74 2.89 2.30
CA LYS A 383 -26.53 3.77 1.45
C LYS A 383 -27.89 4.04 2.12
N GLY A 384 -28.07 5.27 2.57
CA GLY A 384 -29.22 5.64 3.39
C GLY A 384 -29.20 5.00 4.78
N ILE A 385 -30.34 5.04 5.46
CA ILE A 385 -30.52 4.52 6.82
C ILE A 385 -30.64 2.98 6.77
N ASN A 386 -29.84 2.28 7.53
CA ASN A 386 -29.95 0.83 7.75
C ASN A 386 -30.28 0.55 9.23
N ASN A 387 -31.47 -0.04 9.48
CA ASN A 387 -31.94 -0.40 10.82
C ASN A 387 -31.82 -1.90 11.13
N ASP A 388 -31.28 -2.70 10.18
CA ASP A 388 -31.22 -4.17 10.30
C ASP A 388 -29.87 -4.65 10.89
N LEU A 389 -28.94 -3.72 11.12
CA LEU A 389 -27.64 -4.03 11.72
C LEU A 389 -27.77 -4.32 13.22
N PRO A 390 -26.92 -5.21 13.77
CA PRO A 390 -26.82 -5.40 15.22
C PRO A 390 -26.53 -4.09 15.96
N LEU A 391 -27.08 -3.93 17.17
CA LEU A 391 -26.89 -2.71 18.00
C LEU A 391 -25.45 -2.51 18.46
N THR A 392 -24.68 -3.61 18.60
CA THR A 392 -23.28 -3.57 19.03
C THR A 392 -22.37 -3.97 17.89
N ARG A 393 -21.07 -3.63 17.99
CA ARG A 393 -20.04 -4.00 17.00
C ARG A 393 -19.50 -5.41 17.19
N ASP A 394 -20.01 -6.20 18.14
CA ASP A 394 -19.46 -7.53 18.46
C ASP A 394 -19.46 -8.47 17.25
N TYR A 395 -20.42 -8.31 16.32
CA TYR A 395 -20.48 -9.09 15.08
C TYR A 395 -19.28 -8.87 14.14
N MET A 396 -18.63 -7.72 14.23
CA MET A 396 -17.45 -7.39 13.39
C MET A 396 -16.20 -8.18 13.81
N TYR A 397 -16.18 -8.73 15.04
CA TYR A 397 -15.01 -9.36 15.64
C TYR A 397 -15.23 -10.87 15.95
N GLN A 398 -16.14 -11.52 15.22
CA GLN A 398 -16.47 -12.95 15.40
C GLN A 398 -15.59 -13.86 14.54
#